data_6daaa3e427dcc429a702b2cfa44cafdf
#
_entry.id   6daaa3e427dcc429a702b2cfa44cafdf
#
_cell.length_a   1.000
_cell.length_b   1.000
_cell.length_c   1.000
_cell.angle_alpha   90.00
_cell.angle_beta   90.00
_cell.angle_gamma   90.00
#
_symmetry.space_group_name_H-M   'P 1'
#
loop_
_entity.id
_entity.type
_entity.pdbx_description
1 polymer ?
#
loop_
_entity_poly.entity_id
_entity_poly.type
_entity_poly.pdbx_seq_one_letter_code
_entity_poly.pdbx_strand_id
1 'polypeptide(L)'
;YLPEGNGGMTAIKGDTGFSAFWNAFIPGGADVGETTYQNAEGNQVGSWLVRLNWEEDLWRFSIYADKYFEDHSAMFLVDYDGYGEGSEWQEKKKSRYLLYDFKDIMLGAEFRMNYDRWVNGVVFEYIYSKYQSGPIYHDHTSTIPDHIGGKDNFYNHGIYTGWQHWGQVMGNPLYRSPLYNSDGTICVKDNRFMAFHLGIDGCPIERFTYRLLASWQEGLGTYDDPYGKSRHNFSFMLEGQYAFGGKLLKGWSVKGAYGMDLGSILGNNYGFQLTVAKTGLLNL
;
A
#
# COMPACT_ATOMS: atom_id res chain seq x y z
N TYR A 1 26.37 5.12 9.31
CA TYR A 1 27.29 6.13 9.84
C TYR A 1 26.50 7.33 10.32
N LEU A 2 26.66 7.72 11.57
CA LEU A 2 26.08 8.97 12.09
C LEU A 2 27.19 10.03 12.16
N PRO A 3 26.87 11.30 11.82
CA PRO A 3 27.82 12.38 11.96
C PRO A 3 28.07 12.67 13.45
N GLU A 4 29.32 12.76 13.84
CA GLU A 4 29.74 13.24 15.15
C GLU A 4 29.83 14.76 15.16
N GLY A 5 29.52 15.40 16.27
CA GLY A 5 29.58 16.86 16.40
C GLY A 5 30.96 17.50 16.17
N ASN A 6 32.01 16.71 15.98
CA ASN A 6 33.37 17.09 15.66
C ASN A 6 33.74 16.94 14.17
N GLY A 7 32.75 16.60 13.30
CA GLY A 7 32.97 16.34 11.88
C GLY A 7 33.42 14.91 11.53
N GLY A 8 33.53 14.03 12.52
CA GLY A 8 33.74 12.59 12.32
C GLY A 8 32.47 11.86 11.93
N MET A 9 32.65 10.63 11.49
CA MET A 9 31.51 9.70 11.22
C MET A 9 31.71 8.43 12.05
N THR A 10 30.76 8.11 12.93
CA THR A 10 30.78 6.85 13.68
C THR A 10 29.99 5.80 12.92
N ALA A 11 30.61 4.64 12.70
CA ALA A 11 29.96 3.47 12.16
C ALA A 11 29.06 2.85 13.24
N ILE A 12 27.77 2.86 13.04
CA ILE A 12 26.84 2.08 13.85
C ILE A 12 26.80 0.67 13.27
N LYS A 13 27.14 -0.31 14.10
CA LYS A 13 27.00 -1.71 13.74
C LYS A 13 25.57 -2.12 14.08
N GLY A 14 24.78 -2.43 13.08
CA GLY A 14 23.46 -3.01 13.29
C GLY A 14 23.54 -4.36 14.00
N ASP A 15 22.51 -4.71 14.72
CA ASP A 15 22.36 -6.01 15.36
C ASP A 15 22.47 -7.14 14.34
N THR A 16 23.03 -8.26 14.73
CA THR A 16 23.21 -9.44 13.87
C THR A 16 22.77 -10.71 14.58
N GLY A 17 22.32 -11.69 13.80
CA GLY A 17 21.90 -12.98 14.35
C GLY A 17 20.41 -13.06 14.68
N PHE A 18 20.04 -13.98 15.57
CA PHE A 18 18.64 -14.26 15.87
C PHE A 18 17.94 -13.12 16.61
N SER A 19 18.66 -12.35 17.43
CA SER A 19 18.10 -11.17 18.08
C SER A 19 17.68 -10.10 17.08
N ALA A 20 18.51 -9.82 16.08
CA ALA A 20 18.18 -8.89 15.02
C ALA A 20 16.95 -9.33 14.21
N PHE A 21 16.86 -10.63 13.91
CA PHE A 21 15.67 -11.20 13.26
C PHE A 21 14.42 -11.01 14.12
N TRP A 22 14.54 -11.27 15.44
CA TRP A 22 13.41 -11.15 16.35
C TRP A 22 12.96 -9.71 16.52
N ASN A 23 13.90 -8.78 16.64
CA ASN A 23 13.61 -7.34 16.76
C ASN A 23 12.98 -6.77 15.47
N ALA A 24 13.38 -7.28 14.31
CA ALA A 24 12.73 -6.93 13.04
C ALA A 24 11.33 -7.53 12.89
N PHE A 25 11.05 -8.66 13.53
CA PHE A 25 9.79 -9.37 13.45
C PHE A 25 8.76 -8.86 14.46
N ILE A 26 9.21 -8.57 15.68
CA ILE A 26 8.37 -8.00 16.74
C ILE A 26 8.83 -6.57 17.00
N PRO A 27 8.00 -5.56 16.70
CA PRO A 27 8.34 -4.17 16.96
C PRO A 27 8.54 -3.89 18.46
N GLY A 28 9.51 -3.04 18.79
CA GLY A 28 9.82 -2.65 20.15
C GLY A 28 11.21 -3.11 20.65
N GLY A 29 12.09 -3.49 19.73
CA GLY A 29 13.50 -3.81 20.02
C GLY A 29 14.31 -2.60 20.49
N ALA A 30 15.64 -2.78 20.55
CA ALA A 30 16.55 -1.77 21.08
C ALA A 30 16.44 -0.43 20.38
N ASP A 31 16.55 0.61 21.18
CA ASP A 31 16.55 2.00 20.79
C ASP A 31 17.80 2.32 19.94
N VAL A 32 17.63 2.52 18.68
CA VAL A 32 18.71 3.02 17.80
C VAL A 32 18.65 4.54 17.82
N GLY A 33 19.17 5.14 18.89
CA GLY A 33 19.11 6.55 19.12
C GLY A 33 19.43 7.42 17.91
N GLU A 34 18.42 7.90 17.26
CA GLU A 34 18.50 9.21 16.64
C GLU A 34 18.43 10.20 17.81
N THR A 35 19.44 10.98 18.00
CA THR A 35 19.77 11.74 19.20
C THR A 35 18.67 12.60 19.83
N THR A 36 17.50 12.66 19.23
CA THR A 36 16.35 13.47 19.67
C THR A 36 15.04 12.68 19.75
N TYR A 37 14.94 11.54 19.06
CA TYR A 37 13.74 10.69 19.01
C TYR A 37 14.11 9.23 19.21
N GLN A 38 13.38 8.56 20.07
CA GLN A 38 13.51 7.12 20.26
C GLN A 38 12.73 6.41 19.16
N ASN A 39 13.47 5.84 18.20
CA ASN A 39 12.89 4.93 17.22
C ASN A 39 13.27 3.49 17.54
N ALA A 40 12.31 2.58 17.42
CA ALA A 40 12.62 1.17 17.51
C ALA A 40 13.40 0.70 16.28
N GLU A 41 14.24 -0.32 16.49
CA GLU A 41 14.95 -0.96 15.38
C GLU A 41 13.98 -1.55 14.35
N GLY A 42 14.31 -1.34 13.08
CA GLY A 42 13.58 -1.87 11.95
C GLY A 42 12.47 -0.95 11.47
N ASN A 43 12.22 -1.01 10.19
CA ASN A 43 11.08 -0.39 9.55
C ASN A 43 10.07 -1.48 9.17
N GLN A 44 8.79 -1.26 9.38
CA GLN A 44 7.77 -2.26 9.18
C GLN A 44 6.61 -1.65 8.38
N VAL A 45 6.21 -2.37 7.35
CA VAL A 45 4.99 -2.08 6.60
C VAL A 45 3.99 -3.20 6.84
N GLY A 46 2.75 -2.83 7.03
CA GLY A 46 1.70 -3.81 7.25
C GLY A 46 0.32 -3.22 7.20
N SER A 47 -0.65 -4.06 7.49
CA SER A 47 -2.04 -3.63 7.56
C SER A 47 -2.89 -4.49 8.50
N TRP A 48 -3.99 -3.90 8.94
CA TRP A 48 -5.07 -4.57 9.64
C TRP A 48 -6.23 -4.77 8.69
N LEU A 49 -6.44 -6.01 8.26
CA LEU A 49 -7.54 -6.39 7.37
C LEU A 49 -8.69 -6.99 8.16
N VAL A 50 -9.87 -6.44 7.99
CA VAL A 50 -11.14 -7.02 8.46
C VAL A 50 -12.02 -7.30 7.26
N ARG A 51 -12.52 -8.52 7.12
CA ARG A 51 -13.44 -8.92 6.06
C ARG A 51 -14.64 -9.66 6.67
N LEU A 52 -15.83 -9.21 6.32
CA LEU A 52 -17.08 -9.86 6.64
C LEU A 52 -17.64 -10.49 5.36
N ASN A 53 -17.97 -11.78 5.42
CA ASN A 53 -18.54 -12.52 4.32
C ASN A 53 -19.95 -12.95 4.69
N TRP A 54 -20.85 -12.81 3.73
CA TRP A 54 -22.18 -13.38 3.76
C TRP A 54 -22.30 -14.29 2.55
N GLU A 55 -22.55 -15.57 2.80
CA GLU A 55 -22.62 -16.62 1.78
C GLU A 55 -23.98 -17.26 1.76
N GLU A 56 -24.54 -17.34 0.56
CA GLU A 56 -25.78 -18.05 0.23
C GLU A 56 -25.48 -19.06 -0.89
N ASP A 57 -26.41 -19.95 -1.16
CA ASP A 57 -26.24 -21.01 -2.16
C ASP A 57 -25.87 -20.46 -3.56
N LEU A 58 -26.46 -19.34 -3.94
CA LEU A 58 -26.33 -18.76 -5.28
C LEU A 58 -25.36 -17.59 -5.36
N TRP A 59 -24.98 -16.98 -4.25
CA TRP A 59 -24.14 -15.80 -4.24
C TRP A 59 -23.36 -15.61 -2.93
N ARG A 60 -22.33 -14.82 -3.00
CA ARG A 60 -21.54 -14.34 -1.85
C ARG A 60 -21.44 -12.81 -1.92
N PHE A 61 -21.60 -12.17 -0.79
CA PHE A 61 -21.32 -10.75 -0.60
C PHE A 61 -20.28 -10.56 0.49
N SER A 62 -19.33 -9.67 0.26
CA SER A 62 -18.28 -9.35 1.24
C SER A 62 -18.10 -7.86 1.34
N ILE A 63 -17.85 -7.38 2.55
CA ILE A 63 -17.33 -6.04 2.81
C ILE A 63 -16.02 -6.18 3.57
N TYR A 64 -15.08 -5.31 3.29
CA TYR A 64 -13.78 -5.33 3.95
C TYR A 64 -13.19 -3.95 4.12
N ALA A 65 -12.34 -3.84 5.13
CA ALA A 65 -11.55 -2.66 5.40
C ALA A 65 -10.10 -3.06 5.64
N ASP A 66 -9.16 -2.34 5.07
CA ASP A 66 -7.73 -2.52 5.24
C ASP A 66 -7.11 -1.21 5.72
N LYS A 67 -6.73 -1.17 7.00
CA LYS A 67 -6.01 -0.04 7.61
C LYS A 67 -4.53 -0.34 7.55
N TYR A 68 -3.80 0.42 6.74
CA TYR A 68 -2.37 0.22 6.55
C TYR A 68 -1.52 1.21 7.33
N PHE A 69 -0.31 0.80 7.63
CA PHE A 69 0.69 1.57 8.36
C PHE A 69 2.09 1.28 7.79
N GLU A 70 2.96 2.24 7.95
CA GLU A 70 4.39 2.12 7.60
C GLU A 70 5.25 2.49 8.78
N ASP A 71 5.25 1.94 9.80
CA ASP A 71 6.06 1.93 11.01
C ASP A 71 5.28 1.26 12.13
N HIS A 72 5.99 0.55 12.98
CA HIS A 72 5.42 -0.09 14.15
C HIS A 72 4.75 0.91 15.10
N SER A 73 5.29 2.10 15.24
CA SER A 73 4.72 3.17 16.07
C SER A 73 3.38 3.68 15.57
N ALA A 74 3.12 3.56 14.26
CA ALA A 74 1.84 3.87 13.63
C ALA A 74 0.88 2.66 13.58
N MET A 75 1.35 1.44 13.91
CA MET A 75 0.56 0.21 13.82
C MET A 75 -0.75 0.28 14.60
N PHE A 76 -0.72 0.83 15.80
CA PHE A 76 -1.89 1.00 16.65
C PHE A 76 -2.36 2.45 16.75
N LEU A 77 -1.59 3.39 16.22
CA LEU A 77 -1.83 4.83 16.34
C LEU A 77 -2.22 5.21 17.77
N VAL A 78 -1.36 4.84 18.70
CA VAL A 78 -1.61 5.10 20.13
C VAL A 78 -1.05 6.48 20.47
N ASP A 79 -1.90 7.29 21.01
CA ASP A 79 -1.56 8.60 21.53
C ASP A 79 -1.31 8.49 23.05
N TYR A 80 -0.04 8.59 23.44
CA TYR A 80 0.38 8.28 24.81
C TYR A 80 0.36 9.48 25.76
N ASP A 81 0.55 10.68 25.26
CA ASP A 81 0.82 11.85 26.10
C ASP A 81 -0.17 13.00 25.88
N GLY A 82 0.02 14.05 26.64
CA GLY A 82 -0.85 15.21 26.62
C GLY A 82 -0.62 16.11 25.40
N TYR A 83 -1.60 16.92 25.10
CA TYR A 83 -1.53 17.98 24.09
C TYR A 83 -1.46 19.33 24.78
N GLY A 84 -0.83 20.28 24.16
CA GLY A 84 -0.85 21.66 24.60
C GLY A 84 0.53 22.27 24.77
N GLU A 85 0.60 23.48 25.26
CA GLU A 85 1.80 24.25 25.53
C GLU A 85 2.12 24.25 27.04
N GLY A 86 3.39 24.39 27.39
CA GLY A 86 3.81 24.57 28.79
C GLY A 86 3.64 23.32 29.64
N SER A 87 3.01 23.47 30.81
CA SER A 87 2.85 22.36 31.78
C SER A 87 1.83 21.30 31.35
N GLU A 88 0.97 21.57 30.38
CA GLU A 88 -0.01 20.61 29.87
C GLU A 88 0.63 19.42 29.18
N TRP A 89 1.85 19.56 28.67
CA TRP A 89 2.67 18.52 28.10
C TRP A 89 2.96 17.36 29.04
N GLN A 90 3.09 17.67 30.32
CA GLN A 90 3.46 16.71 31.34
C GLN A 90 2.24 15.92 31.87
N GLU A 91 1.05 16.30 31.48
CA GLU A 91 -0.15 15.60 31.85
C GLU A 91 -0.40 14.42 30.93
N LYS A 92 -0.12 13.20 31.40
CA LYS A 92 -0.54 11.96 30.71
C LYS A 92 -2.04 11.97 30.53
N LYS A 93 -2.48 12.14 29.32
CA LYS A 93 -3.86 11.86 28.92
C LYS A 93 -4.02 10.36 28.68
N LYS A 94 -5.25 9.86 28.79
CA LYS A 94 -5.53 8.46 28.42
C LYS A 94 -5.09 8.23 26.99
N SER A 95 -4.31 7.15 26.75
CA SER A 95 -3.96 6.72 25.42
C SER A 95 -5.21 6.56 24.55
N ARG A 96 -5.19 7.12 23.37
CA ARG A 96 -6.25 6.96 22.39
C ARG A 96 -5.76 6.11 21.24
N TYR A 97 -6.58 5.13 20.86
CA TYR A 97 -6.36 4.40 19.65
C TYR A 97 -7.00 5.17 18.50
N LEU A 98 -6.20 5.56 17.51
CA LEU A 98 -6.67 6.27 16.33
C LEU A 98 -7.08 5.31 15.20
N LEU A 99 -7.22 4.02 15.48
CA LEU A 99 -7.65 3.00 14.51
C LEU A 99 -9.05 3.25 13.95
N TYR A 100 -9.88 3.99 14.65
CA TYR A 100 -11.20 4.40 14.16
C TYR A 100 -11.16 5.56 13.16
N ASP A 101 -9.99 6.13 12.94
CA ASP A 101 -9.80 7.16 11.92
C ASP A 101 -9.87 6.53 10.53
N PHE A 102 -10.77 7.03 9.69
CA PHE A 102 -10.91 6.59 8.30
C PHE A 102 -9.84 7.14 7.35
N LYS A 103 -8.77 7.71 7.89
CA LYS A 103 -7.59 8.12 7.13
C LYS A 103 -6.71 6.90 6.87
N ASP A 104 -6.06 6.90 5.71
CA ASP A 104 -5.14 5.85 5.25
C ASP A 104 -5.75 4.45 5.36
N ILE A 105 -6.87 4.29 4.67
CA ILE A 105 -7.71 3.09 4.71
C ILE A 105 -8.17 2.72 3.30
N MET A 106 -8.31 1.44 3.05
CA MET A 106 -9.06 0.90 1.93
C MET A 106 -10.39 0.35 2.44
N LEU A 107 -11.47 0.68 1.78
CA LEU A 107 -12.79 0.12 1.99
C LEU A 107 -13.22 -0.58 0.71
N GLY A 108 -13.68 -1.82 0.82
CA GLY A 108 -14.09 -2.60 -0.33
C GLY A 108 -15.41 -3.33 -0.12
N ALA A 109 -16.08 -3.58 -1.24
CA ALA A 109 -17.23 -4.45 -1.33
C ALA A 109 -17.10 -5.38 -2.54
N GLU A 110 -17.41 -6.64 -2.36
CA GLU A 110 -17.39 -7.65 -3.41
C GLU A 110 -18.73 -8.39 -3.43
N PHE A 111 -19.30 -8.53 -4.62
CA PHE A 111 -20.43 -9.40 -4.87
C PHE A 111 -20.03 -10.47 -5.89
N ARG A 112 -20.35 -11.73 -5.63
CA ARG A 112 -20.01 -12.85 -6.52
C ARG A 112 -21.16 -13.85 -6.62
N MET A 113 -21.48 -14.22 -7.86
CA MET A 113 -22.38 -15.34 -8.17
C MET A 113 -21.62 -16.66 -8.10
N ASN A 114 -22.27 -17.70 -7.60
CA ASN A 114 -21.72 -19.07 -7.52
C ASN A 114 -21.98 -19.91 -8.79
N TYR A 115 -22.44 -19.29 -9.87
CA TYR A 115 -22.69 -19.92 -11.16
C TYR A 115 -22.37 -18.97 -12.31
N ASP A 116 -22.08 -19.54 -13.48
CA ASP A 116 -21.66 -18.77 -14.65
C ASP A 116 -22.76 -17.89 -15.20
N ARG A 117 -22.44 -16.63 -15.38
CA ARG A 117 -23.30 -15.57 -15.92
C ARG A 117 -22.48 -14.54 -16.69
N TRP A 118 -23.20 -13.64 -17.36
CA TRP A 118 -22.57 -12.46 -17.98
C TRP A 118 -21.76 -11.65 -16.97
N VAL A 119 -22.22 -11.54 -15.76
CA VAL A 119 -21.50 -10.93 -14.65
C VAL A 119 -21.50 -11.91 -13.48
N ASN A 120 -20.35 -12.43 -13.14
CA ASN A 120 -20.15 -13.35 -12.04
C ASN A 120 -19.65 -12.62 -10.79
N GLY A 121 -18.81 -11.63 -10.96
CA GLY A 121 -18.23 -10.86 -9.88
C GLY A 121 -18.22 -9.37 -10.16
N VAL A 122 -18.46 -8.59 -9.11
CA VAL A 122 -18.26 -7.14 -9.09
C VAL A 122 -17.51 -6.79 -7.81
N VAL A 123 -16.45 -6.02 -7.94
CA VAL A 123 -15.67 -5.49 -6.81
C VAL A 123 -15.63 -3.97 -6.94
N PHE A 124 -15.85 -3.29 -5.85
CA PHE A 124 -15.63 -1.85 -5.74
C PHE A 124 -14.76 -1.56 -4.52
N GLU A 125 -13.73 -0.73 -4.71
CA GLU A 125 -12.81 -0.33 -3.65
C GLU A 125 -12.59 1.18 -3.66
N TYR A 126 -12.50 1.74 -2.47
CA TYR A 126 -12.07 3.09 -2.20
C TYR A 126 -10.79 3.07 -1.38
N ILE A 127 -9.79 3.81 -1.80
CA ILE A 127 -8.49 3.92 -1.09
C ILE A 127 -8.22 5.38 -0.79
N TYR A 128 -7.82 5.64 0.43
CA TYR A 128 -7.40 6.96 0.89
C TYR A 128 -6.01 6.87 1.54
N SER A 129 -5.05 7.61 1.01
CA SER A 129 -3.67 7.70 1.49
C SER A 129 -3.17 9.15 1.58
N LYS A 130 -4.08 10.12 1.63
CA LYS A 130 -3.69 11.54 1.59
C LYS A 130 -3.08 12.04 2.89
N TYR A 131 -3.41 11.41 4.02
CA TYR A 131 -2.95 11.86 5.33
C TYR A 131 -1.60 11.29 5.70
N GLN A 132 -1.35 10.00 5.42
CA GLN A 132 -0.15 9.25 5.80
C GLN A 132 0.08 9.28 7.29
N SER A 133 -0.78 8.56 8.00
CA SER A 133 -0.76 8.45 9.45
C SER A 133 0.58 7.90 9.91
N GLY A 134 1.29 8.70 10.67
CA GLY A 134 2.60 8.37 11.25
C GLY A 134 2.56 8.40 12.76
N PRO A 135 3.70 8.09 13.39
CA PRO A 135 3.85 8.13 14.82
C PRO A 135 3.63 9.55 15.35
N ILE A 136 3.01 9.64 16.52
CA ILE A 136 2.84 10.88 17.25
C ILE A 136 3.83 10.87 18.41
N TYR A 137 4.88 11.68 18.30
CA TYR A 137 5.85 11.87 19.36
C TYR A 137 5.40 13.04 20.22
N HIS A 138 5.04 12.75 21.45
CA HIS A 138 4.72 13.78 22.45
C HIS A 138 5.93 14.24 23.24
N ASP A 139 7.04 13.56 23.09
CA ASP A 139 8.31 13.96 23.67
C ASP A 139 8.80 15.25 23.00
N HIS A 140 8.93 16.28 23.78
CA HIS A 140 9.48 17.57 23.36
C HIS A 140 10.83 17.80 24.02
N THR A 141 11.68 18.51 23.32
CA THR A 141 12.95 19.00 23.87
C THR A 141 12.74 20.42 24.40
N SER A 142 13.72 20.92 25.15
CA SER A 142 13.71 22.33 25.58
C SER A 142 13.68 23.35 24.42
N THR A 143 13.99 22.90 23.22
CA THR A 143 14.01 23.72 21.99
C THR A 143 12.79 23.49 21.07
N ILE A 144 12.06 22.41 21.28
CA ILE A 144 10.85 22.05 20.50
C ILE A 144 9.71 21.83 21.50
N PRO A 145 8.89 22.84 21.74
CA PRO A 145 7.83 22.79 22.73
C PRO A 145 6.57 22.04 22.26
N ASP A 146 6.41 21.81 20.97
CA ASP A 146 5.23 21.16 20.41
C ASP A 146 5.50 19.68 20.09
N HIS A 147 4.47 18.86 20.22
CA HIS A 147 4.56 17.47 19.74
C HIS A 147 4.80 17.43 18.25
N ILE A 148 5.58 16.47 17.82
CA ILE A 148 5.96 16.29 16.42
C ILE A 148 5.42 14.96 15.90
N GLY A 149 4.96 14.95 14.66
CA GLY A 149 4.54 13.74 14.00
C GLY A 149 3.06 13.72 13.65
N GLY A 150 2.47 12.53 13.60
CA GLY A 150 1.12 12.29 13.11
C GLY A 150 1.02 12.22 11.59
N LYS A 151 2.10 12.52 10.88
CA LYS A 151 2.22 12.40 9.42
C LYS A 151 3.53 11.75 9.08
N ASP A 152 3.50 10.88 8.09
CA ASP A 152 4.64 10.14 7.60
C ASP A 152 4.86 10.40 6.10
N ASN A 153 5.91 9.85 5.53
CA ASN A 153 6.21 9.91 4.11
C ASN A 153 6.30 8.48 3.57
N PHE A 154 5.16 7.82 3.41
CA PHE A 154 5.07 6.40 3.08
C PHE A 154 5.94 6.03 1.89
N TYR A 155 6.68 4.93 2.03
CA TYR A 155 7.66 4.39 1.08
C TYR A 155 8.90 5.26 0.85
N ASN A 156 9.08 6.34 1.62
CA ASN A 156 10.29 7.16 1.56
C ASN A 156 10.94 7.22 2.94
N HIS A 157 12.27 7.18 2.94
CA HIS A 157 13.05 7.33 4.15
C HIS A 157 14.35 8.07 3.87
N GLY A 158 14.84 8.87 4.81
CA GLY A 158 16.02 9.71 4.63
C GLY A 158 17.34 8.92 4.52
N ILE A 159 17.38 7.68 5.03
CA ILE A 159 18.60 6.88 5.10
C ILE A 159 18.60 5.72 4.08
N TYR A 160 17.44 5.16 3.75
CA TYR A 160 17.33 4.04 2.81
C TYR A 160 16.15 4.22 1.87
N THR A 161 16.06 3.37 0.85
CA THR A 161 15.12 3.54 -0.28
C THR A 161 13.66 3.18 0.02
N GLY A 162 13.32 2.86 1.28
CA GLY A 162 11.96 2.46 1.65
C GLY A 162 11.58 1.06 1.14
N TRP A 163 10.28 0.79 1.09
CA TRP A 163 9.72 -0.53 0.76
C TRP A 163 9.66 -0.76 -0.76
N GLN A 164 10.82 -0.95 -1.36
CA GLN A 164 10.97 -1.18 -2.79
C GLN A 164 12.05 -2.23 -3.09
N HIS A 165 11.90 -2.91 -4.20
CA HIS A 165 12.86 -3.87 -4.73
C HIS A 165 13.18 -3.50 -6.18
N TRP A 166 14.45 -3.20 -6.46
CA TRP A 166 14.89 -2.76 -7.80
C TRP A 166 14.08 -1.58 -8.36
N GLY A 167 13.72 -0.63 -7.51
CA GLY A 167 12.92 0.52 -7.90
C GLY A 167 11.42 0.24 -8.07
N GLN A 168 10.97 -0.97 -7.75
CA GLN A 168 9.55 -1.33 -7.72
C GLN A 168 9.03 -1.33 -6.29
N VAL A 169 7.97 -0.60 -6.04
CA VAL A 169 7.28 -0.55 -4.75
C VAL A 169 6.65 -1.91 -4.45
N MET A 170 6.79 -2.37 -3.21
CA MET A 170 6.11 -3.56 -2.70
C MET A 170 4.75 -3.19 -2.14
N GLY A 171 3.76 -4.06 -2.31
CA GLY A 171 2.41 -3.83 -1.79
C GLY A 171 1.49 -3.13 -2.78
N ASN A 172 1.00 -1.94 -2.46
CA ASN A 172 -0.02 -1.26 -3.26
C ASN A 172 0.56 -0.63 -4.54
N PRO A 173 0.12 -1.05 -5.74
CA PRO A 173 0.65 -0.58 -7.03
C PRO A 173 0.32 0.89 -7.36
N LEU A 174 -0.56 1.54 -6.60
CA LEU A 174 -0.88 2.95 -6.77
C LEU A 174 0.23 3.88 -6.24
N TYR A 175 1.10 3.40 -5.37
CA TYR A 175 2.36 4.08 -5.07
C TYR A 175 3.26 3.98 -6.29
N ARG A 176 3.46 5.08 -6.98
CA ARG A 176 4.23 5.08 -8.23
C ARG A 176 5.68 4.64 -7.98
N SER A 177 6.04 3.52 -8.55
CA SER A 177 7.38 2.96 -8.39
C SER A 177 8.47 3.91 -8.91
N PRO A 178 9.56 4.11 -8.17
CA PRO A 178 10.69 4.96 -8.58
C PRO A 178 11.31 4.59 -9.93
N LEU A 179 11.17 3.33 -10.37
CA LEU A 179 11.59 2.87 -11.71
C LEU A 179 11.04 3.77 -12.84
N TYR A 180 9.89 4.40 -12.63
CA TYR A 180 9.25 5.27 -13.61
C TYR A 180 9.62 6.76 -13.44
N ASN A 181 10.53 7.10 -12.54
CA ASN A 181 11.02 8.45 -12.38
C ASN A 181 12.01 8.81 -13.48
N SER A 182 11.70 9.83 -14.27
CA SER A 182 12.54 10.26 -15.39
C SER A 182 13.87 10.90 -14.99
N ASP A 183 13.98 11.35 -13.74
CA ASP A 183 15.18 11.98 -13.20
C ASP A 183 16.09 10.98 -12.45
N GLY A 184 15.74 9.69 -12.44
CA GLY A 184 16.52 8.65 -11.79
C GLY A 184 16.48 8.67 -10.27
N THR A 185 15.63 9.49 -9.66
CA THR A 185 15.45 9.48 -8.20
C THR A 185 14.78 8.20 -7.74
N ILE A 186 15.19 7.70 -6.57
CA ILE A 186 14.70 6.44 -5.99
C ILE A 186 13.57 6.64 -4.99
N CYS A 187 12.99 7.84 -4.90
CA CYS A 187 11.85 8.13 -4.03
C CYS A 187 10.51 7.90 -4.73
N VAL A 188 9.50 7.58 -3.95
CA VAL A 188 8.09 7.52 -4.37
C VAL A 188 7.54 8.95 -4.38
N LYS A 189 7.32 9.51 -5.57
CA LYS A 189 6.93 10.92 -5.76
C LYS A 189 5.45 11.21 -5.61
N ASP A 190 4.61 10.17 -5.58
CA ASP A 190 3.17 10.30 -5.40
C ASP A 190 2.69 9.23 -4.43
N ASN A 191 2.77 9.53 -3.15
CA ASN A 191 2.35 8.64 -2.08
C ASN A 191 1.08 9.13 -1.37
N ARG A 192 0.66 10.38 -1.60
CA ARG A 192 -0.54 10.98 -1.06
C ARG A 192 -1.64 11.02 -2.13
N PHE A 193 -2.59 10.09 -2.03
CA PHE A 193 -3.62 9.97 -3.06
C PHE A 193 -4.96 9.49 -2.49
N MET A 194 -5.98 9.59 -3.31
CA MET A 194 -7.27 8.92 -3.19
C MET A 194 -7.54 8.17 -4.49
N ALA A 195 -8.13 6.98 -4.39
CA ALA A 195 -8.44 6.19 -5.57
C ALA A 195 -9.75 5.41 -5.43
N PHE A 196 -10.32 5.10 -6.58
CA PHE A 196 -11.45 4.18 -6.71
C PHE A 196 -11.08 3.07 -7.69
N HIS A 197 -11.47 1.85 -7.36
CA HIS A 197 -11.33 0.69 -8.22
C HIS A 197 -12.68 0.04 -8.48
N LEU A 198 -12.86 -0.41 -9.70
CA LEU A 198 -13.97 -1.23 -10.13
C LEU A 198 -13.43 -2.45 -10.86
N GLY A 199 -13.82 -3.63 -10.41
CA GLY A 199 -13.58 -4.88 -11.10
C GLY A 199 -14.88 -5.57 -11.46
N ILE A 200 -14.97 -6.09 -12.68
CA ILE A 200 -16.11 -6.89 -13.16
C ILE A 200 -15.55 -8.11 -13.87
N ASP A 201 -16.08 -9.27 -13.57
CA ASP A 201 -15.75 -10.51 -14.30
C ASP A 201 -17.01 -11.32 -14.62
N GLY A 202 -16.91 -12.18 -15.63
CA GLY A 202 -18.01 -13.03 -16.03
C GLY A 202 -17.63 -14.13 -17.01
N CYS A 203 -18.61 -15.03 -17.25
CA CYS A 203 -18.55 -16.12 -18.20
C CYS A 203 -19.78 -16.06 -19.11
N PRO A 204 -19.79 -15.19 -20.15
CA PRO A 204 -20.98 -14.97 -20.99
C PRO A 204 -21.36 -16.19 -21.84
N ILE A 205 -20.36 -17.00 -22.20
CA ILE A 205 -20.54 -18.25 -22.94
C ILE A 205 -19.59 -19.32 -22.39
N GLU A 206 -19.94 -20.58 -22.59
CA GLU A 206 -19.12 -21.73 -22.15
C GLU A 206 -17.65 -21.55 -22.61
N ARG A 207 -16.71 -21.74 -21.69
CA ARG A 207 -15.25 -21.64 -21.90
C ARG A 207 -14.70 -20.26 -22.24
N PHE A 208 -15.50 -19.23 -22.26
CA PHE A 208 -15.02 -17.86 -22.41
C PHE A 208 -15.26 -17.05 -21.14
N THR A 209 -14.21 -16.54 -20.58
CA THR A 209 -14.25 -15.64 -19.42
C THR A 209 -13.68 -14.28 -19.78
N TYR A 210 -14.18 -13.25 -19.15
CA TYR A 210 -13.61 -11.90 -19.27
C TYR A 210 -13.44 -11.25 -17.91
N ARG A 211 -12.53 -10.27 -17.86
CA ARG A 211 -12.32 -9.39 -16.72
C ARG A 211 -12.11 -7.97 -17.19
N LEU A 212 -12.81 -7.05 -16.57
CA LEU A 212 -12.68 -5.61 -16.75
C LEU A 212 -12.23 -5.01 -15.42
N LEU A 213 -11.15 -4.24 -15.43
CA LEU A 213 -10.68 -3.47 -14.30
C LEU A 213 -10.59 -2.01 -14.70
N ALA A 214 -11.04 -1.12 -13.82
CA ALA A 214 -10.93 0.31 -13.98
C ALA A 214 -10.50 0.93 -12.66
N SER A 215 -9.60 1.89 -12.71
CA SER A 215 -9.09 2.62 -11.56
C SER A 215 -9.02 4.09 -11.86
N TRP A 216 -9.44 4.91 -10.91
CA TRP A 216 -9.23 6.34 -10.97
C TRP A 216 -8.45 6.78 -9.73
N GLN A 217 -7.44 7.61 -9.91
CA GLN A 217 -6.57 8.10 -8.85
C GLN A 217 -6.45 9.62 -8.92
N GLU A 218 -6.53 10.27 -7.78
CA GLU A 218 -6.14 11.66 -7.57
C GLU A 218 -4.91 11.70 -6.66
N GLY A 219 -3.79 12.18 -7.16
CA GLY A 219 -2.51 12.28 -6.47
C GLY A 219 -2.19 13.73 -6.06
N LEU A 220 -1.55 13.87 -4.90
CA LEU A 220 -1.13 15.17 -4.32
C LEU A 220 0.40 15.33 -4.24
N GLY A 221 1.16 14.32 -4.67
CA GLY A 221 2.60 14.26 -4.46
C GLY A 221 2.95 13.73 -3.08
N THR A 222 4.00 14.23 -2.47
CA THR A 222 4.40 13.95 -1.08
C THR A 222 4.15 15.16 -0.19
N TYR A 223 4.46 15.06 1.10
CA TYR A 223 4.46 16.27 1.97
C TYR A 223 5.62 17.19 1.67
N ASP A 224 6.78 16.63 1.31
CA ASP A 224 8.01 17.40 1.05
C ASP A 224 8.02 18.00 -0.36
N ASP A 225 7.38 17.35 -1.33
CA ASP A 225 7.23 17.78 -2.72
C ASP A 225 5.76 17.66 -3.17
N PRO A 226 4.88 18.53 -2.67
CA PRO A 226 3.48 18.51 -3.06
C PRO A 226 3.28 19.01 -4.47
N TYR A 227 2.37 18.39 -5.20
CA TYR A 227 1.95 18.93 -6.50
C TYR A 227 1.27 20.28 -6.32
N GLY A 228 1.60 21.27 -7.15
CA GLY A 228 0.95 22.57 -7.12
C GLY A 228 -0.56 22.53 -7.42
N LYS A 229 -1.00 21.46 -8.13
CA LYS A 229 -2.40 21.08 -8.33
C LYS A 229 -2.49 19.56 -8.29
N SER A 230 -3.61 19.02 -7.82
CA SER A 230 -3.84 17.57 -7.86
C SER A 230 -3.69 17.03 -9.28
N ARG A 231 -3.11 15.84 -9.39
CA ARG A 231 -2.94 15.11 -10.63
C ARG A 231 -3.89 13.94 -10.65
N HIS A 232 -4.39 13.61 -11.83
CA HIS A 232 -5.33 12.51 -12.00
C HIS A 232 -4.75 11.46 -12.93
N ASN A 233 -5.16 10.22 -12.70
CA ASN A 233 -4.89 9.10 -13.59
C ASN A 233 -6.11 8.20 -13.68
N PHE A 234 -6.41 7.74 -14.88
CA PHE A 234 -7.39 6.69 -15.13
C PHE A 234 -6.66 5.51 -15.76
N SER A 235 -6.77 4.36 -15.12
CA SER A 235 -6.20 3.10 -15.61
C SER A 235 -7.32 2.13 -15.93
N PHE A 236 -7.20 1.44 -17.05
CA PHE A 236 -8.20 0.48 -17.51
C PHE A 236 -7.52 -0.78 -18.04
N MET A 237 -8.14 -1.93 -17.79
CA MET A 237 -7.74 -3.21 -18.39
C MET A 237 -8.98 -4.01 -18.78
N LEU A 238 -8.95 -4.54 -20.01
CA LEU A 238 -9.89 -5.56 -20.47
C LEU A 238 -9.11 -6.82 -20.83
N GLU A 239 -9.53 -7.95 -20.25
CA GLU A 239 -8.95 -9.26 -20.48
C GLU A 239 -10.06 -10.23 -20.92
N GLY A 240 -9.75 -11.06 -21.92
CA GLY A 240 -10.61 -12.15 -22.33
C GLY A 240 -9.81 -13.43 -22.49
N GLN A 241 -10.35 -14.56 -22.02
CA GLN A 241 -9.73 -15.87 -22.11
C GLN A 241 -10.69 -16.88 -22.67
N TYR A 242 -10.22 -17.67 -23.62
CA TYR A 242 -10.94 -18.80 -24.17
C TYR A 242 -10.20 -20.12 -23.92
N ALA A 243 -10.89 -21.09 -23.31
CA ALA A 243 -10.37 -22.43 -23.04
C ALA A 243 -10.86 -23.40 -24.12
N PHE A 244 -9.93 -23.98 -24.88
CA PHE A 244 -10.28 -24.90 -25.95
C PHE A 244 -10.77 -26.26 -25.42
N GLY A 245 -11.76 -26.81 -26.10
CA GLY A 245 -12.27 -28.16 -25.85
C GLY A 245 -11.84 -29.18 -26.89
N GLY A 246 -12.40 -30.40 -26.79
CA GLY A 246 -12.14 -31.47 -27.74
C GLY A 246 -10.84 -32.24 -27.44
N LYS A 247 -10.62 -33.35 -28.16
CA LYS A 247 -9.50 -34.25 -27.86
C LYS A 247 -8.11 -33.64 -28.17
N LEU A 248 -8.02 -32.84 -29.22
CA LEU A 248 -6.72 -32.31 -29.70
C LEU A 248 -6.23 -31.10 -28.94
N LEU A 249 -7.14 -30.21 -28.51
CA LEU A 249 -6.82 -28.95 -27.86
C LEU A 249 -7.21 -28.93 -26.38
N LYS A 250 -7.56 -30.09 -25.81
CA LYS A 250 -7.89 -30.17 -24.39
C LYS A 250 -6.77 -29.62 -23.51
N GLY A 251 -7.12 -28.71 -22.65
CA GLY A 251 -6.20 -28.04 -21.72
C GLY A 251 -5.41 -26.86 -22.32
N TRP A 252 -5.60 -26.52 -23.58
CA TRP A 252 -5.09 -25.28 -24.15
C TRP A 252 -6.04 -24.12 -23.87
N SER A 253 -5.46 -22.95 -23.63
CA SER A 253 -6.20 -21.69 -23.53
C SER A 253 -5.41 -20.55 -24.17
N VAL A 254 -6.15 -19.58 -24.68
CA VAL A 254 -5.60 -18.31 -25.19
C VAL A 254 -6.25 -17.18 -24.42
N LYS A 255 -5.42 -16.26 -23.94
CA LYS A 255 -5.83 -15.06 -23.22
C LYS A 255 -5.26 -13.82 -23.89
N GLY A 256 -6.11 -12.85 -24.20
CA GLY A 256 -5.73 -11.53 -24.66
C GLY A 256 -6.06 -10.50 -23.59
N ALA A 257 -5.18 -9.54 -23.38
CA ALA A 257 -5.43 -8.41 -22.50
C ALA A 257 -5.01 -7.10 -23.18
N TYR A 258 -5.80 -6.07 -22.97
CA TYR A 258 -5.50 -4.70 -23.35
C TYR A 258 -5.55 -3.82 -22.10
N GLY A 259 -4.53 -3.00 -21.91
CA GLY A 259 -4.44 -2.05 -20.82
C GLY A 259 -4.11 -0.66 -21.30
N MET A 260 -4.60 0.34 -20.60
CA MET A 260 -4.25 1.74 -20.85
C MET A 260 -4.22 2.55 -19.57
N ASP A 261 -3.36 3.57 -19.57
CA ASP A 261 -3.32 4.64 -18.58
C ASP A 261 -3.54 5.98 -19.27
N LEU A 262 -4.36 6.83 -18.67
CA LEU A 262 -4.65 8.18 -19.15
C LEU A 262 -4.54 9.13 -17.98
N GLY A 263 -3.61 10.06 -18.05
CA GLY A 263 -3.46 11.06 -16.99
C GLY A 263 -2.07 11.64 -16.84
N SER A 264 -1.88 12.37 -15.75
CA SER A 264 -0.64 13.11 -15.47
C SER A 264 0.24 12.46 -14.38
N ILE A 265 -0.17 11.31 -13.80
CA ILE A 265 0.62 10.56 -12.84
C ILE A 265 1.50 9.53 -13.57
N LEU A 266 0.88 8.64 -14.34
CA LEU A 266 1.58 7.61 -15.11
C LEU A 266 1.84 8.00 -16.58
N GLY A 267 1.19 9.06 -17.05
CA GLY A 267 1.19 9.45 -18.46
C GLY A 267 0.11 8.72 -19.26
N ASN A 268 0.15 8.89 -20.56
CA ASN A 268 -0.76 8.22 -21.49
C ASN A 268 -0.04 7.01 -22.09
N ASN A 269 -0.38 5.83 -21.63
CA ASN A 269 0.23 4.57 -22.04
C ASN A 269 -0.84 3.58 -22.46
N TYR A 270 -0.48 2.66 -23.30
CA TYR A 270 -1.33 1.52 -23.64
C TYR A 270 -0.45 0.30 -23.91
N GLY A 271 -0.99 -0.86 -23.61
CA GLY A 271 -0.30 -2.12 -23.78
C GLY A 271 -1.24 -3.24 -24.19
N PHE A 272 -0.68 -4.24 -24.80
CA PHE A 272 -1.36 -5.47 -25.19
C PHE A 272 -0.56 -6.68 -24.77
N GLN A 273 -1.24 -7.70 -24.25
CA GLN A 273 -0.63 -8.97 -23.88
C GLN A 273 -1.40 -10.14 -24.51
N LEU A 274 -0.67 -11.10 -25.09
CA LEU A 274 -1.20 -12.37 -25.52
C LEU A 274 -0.54 -13.49 -24.72
N THR A 275 -1.36 -14.37 -24.14
CA THR A 275 -0.87 -15.53 -23.39
C THR A 275 -1.47 -16.81 -23.98
N VAL A 276 -0.63 -17.79 -24.25
CA VAL A 276 -1.04 -19.15 -24.62
C VAL A 276 -0.60 -20.08 -23.50
N ALA A 277 -1.53 -20.84 -22.95
CA ALA A 277 -1.23 -21.75 -21.87
C ALA A 277 -1.71 -23.17 -22.19
N LYS A 278 -1.00 -24.17 -21.66
CA LYS A 278 -1.36 -25.58 -21.70
C LYS A 278 -1.32 -26.16 -20.30
N THR A 279 -2.43 -26.73 -19.86
CA THR A 279 -2.55 -27.45 -18.59
C THR A 279 -2.64 -28.96 -18.82
N GLY A 280 -2.19 -29.75 -17.84
CA GLY A 280 -2.29 -31.21 -17.90
C GLY A 280 -1.24 -31.90 -18.82
N LEU A 281 -0.08 -31.30 -19.04
CA LEU A 281 1.04 -31.94 -19.75
C LEU A 281 1.74 -33.03 -18.95
N LEU A 282 1.59 -33.02 -17.64
CA LEU A 282 2.27 -33.93 -16.70
C LEU A 282 1.25 -34.82 -15.94
N ASN A 283 0.19 -35.26 -16.59
CA ASN A 283 -0.57 -36.39 -16.06
C ASN A 283 0.27 -37.66 -16.25
N LEU A 284 1.21 -37.87 -15.33
CA LEU A 284 1.89 -39.16 -15.12
C LEU A 284 0.99 -40.06 -14.29
#